data_a527c42a11426c22190d89bfc62c1b2b
#
_entry.id   a527c42a11426c22190d89bfc62c1b2b
#
_cell.length_a   1.000
_cell.length_b   1.000
_cell.length_c   1.000
_cell.angle_alpha   90.00
_cell.angle_beta   90.00
_cell.angle_gamma   90.00
#
_symmetry.space_group_name_H-M   'P 1'
#
loop_
_entity.id
_entity.type
_entity.pdbx_description
1 polymer ?
#
loop_
_entity_poly.entity_id
_entity_poly.type
_entity_poly.pdbx_seq_one_letter_code
_entity_poly.pdbx_strand_id
1 'polypeptide(L)'
;MTPLGDRTAPVLSTELETMTFPDGAALRRWVRRRTRRHLHGVWALVGDVYSVLLTLIVVVTILAPYLRRMVVTPPGSAVGAGALGGFATVGLDPGWGLLALLMLLVAVGVGSLGRLGPLFLRPHEAAWWLPMPGDRDSLLVPVARVEYLIAATVGATAGVLPAVAAGGGWLAAIAWPALMSAATCLVLSELIKAQILDRDVEPLRRRLIVAGAAACLVGVVLAFPRSLLGNTAVALLAGVLAFLAVLGWRRARGSLGQAHDAALLAIVARSFGAHVSLLSLDTRALGRLLSPDPTRPADPSSLRAARIGSRLPRPLGVLIAVAQADWILLCRQRRRLLQMGVGLAIAMLPLLSGAVGAPLRAVGYLIGGWIATLAVAEPARQAWFDGGPDASWPVAPWVVRAGHLLVPAVLMSAWSLLSLAPAMAALGAAAAWKGLAIVVALALVSGWAWAGVALRSGYREMPDFAAGLIASPMGSLPPGVLQMLTQGPDAVVVGALTVALVASGIAVPTTMLLGIQAAAGAVVVMWGVRTNRRAF
;
A
#
# COMPACT_ATOMS: atom_id res chain seq x y z
N MET A 1 42.25 -60.26 -0.44
CA MET A 1 41.44 -59.03 -0.36
C MET A 1 40.10 -59.37 -0.98
N THR A 2 39.13 -59.78 -0.16
CA THR A 2 37.74 -60.07 -0.56
C THR A 2 36.93 -58.79 -0.34
N PRO A 3 36.08 -58.33 -1.28
CA PRO A 3 35.30 -57.15 -1.09
C PRO A 3 34.16 -57.41 -0.07
N LEU A 4 34.10 -56.60 0.96
CA LEU A 4 33.00 -56.56 1.92
C LEU A 4 31.71 -56.22 1.17
N GLY A 5 30.88 -57.25 1.02
CA GLY A 5 29.59 -57.12 0.34
C GLY A 5 28.64 -56.20 1.10
N ASP A 6 28.04 -55.36 0.33
CA ASP A 6 26.94 -54.45 0.59
C ASP A 6 25.68 -55.21 1.09
N ARG A 7 25.60 -55.46 2.41
CA ARG A 7 24.45 -56.18 3.03
C ARG A 7 23.56 -55.29 3.89
N THR A 8 23.79 -53.95 3.91
CA THR A 8 23.05 -53.05 4.83
C THR A 8 22.01 -52.16 4.15
N ALA A 9 21.97 -52.09 2.84
CA ALA A 9 21.05 -51.20 2.12
C ALA A 9 19.56 -51.65 2.09
N PRO A 10 19.20 -52.96 2.00
CA PRO A 10 17.77 -53.32 1.87
C PRO A 10 16.98 -53.29 3.18
N VAL A 11 17.62 -53.40 4.35
CA VAL A 11 16.91 -53.44 5.64
C VAL A 11 16.45 -52.06 6.08
N LEU A 12 17.25 -51.02 5.81
CA LEU A 12 16.89 -49.65 6.16
C LEU A 12 15.72 -49.09 5.32
N SER A 13 15.59 -49.50 4.06
CA SER A 13 14.49 -49.07 3.20
C SER A 13 13.15 -49.68 3.62
N THR A 14 13.15 -50.93 4.05
CA THR A 14 11.93 -51.64 4.47
C THR A 14 11.44 -51.18 5.85
N GLU A 15 12.35 -50.83 6.78
CA GLU A 15 11.95 -50.26 8.06
C GLU A 15 11.42 -48.81 7.93
N LEU A 16 11.94 -48.01 6.98
CA LEU A 16 11.42 -46.67 6.69
C LEU A 16 10.01 -46.70 6.08
N GLU A 17 9.69 -47.67 5.25
CA GLU A 17 8.34 -47.86 4.68
C GLU A 17 7.29 -48.28 5.72
N THR A 18 7.68 -48.87 6.83
CA THR A 18 6.78 -49.28 7.92
C THR A 18 6.67 -48.23 9.04
N MET A 19 7.53 -47.22 9.06
CA MET A 19 7.43 -46.13 10.03
C MET A 19 6.23 -45.24 9.71
N THR A 20 5.17 -45.33 10.49
CA THR A 20 4.07 -44.38 10.48
C THR A 20 4.53 -43.09 11.16
N PHE A 21 4.83 -42.06 10.35
CA PHE A 21 5.20 -40.77 10.89
C PHE A 21 4.02 -40.10 11.60
N PRO A 22 4.24 -39.41 12.72
CA PRO A 22 3.16 -38.79 13.47
C PRO A 22 2.46 -37.71 12.62
N ASP A 23 1.13 -37.74 12.63
CA ASP A 23 0.29 -36.71 12.03
C ASP A 23 0.67 -35.35 12.61
N GLY A 24 0.92 -34.34 11.76
CA GLY A 24 1.29 -32.97 12.16
C GLY A 24 0.27 -32.33 13.08
N ALA A 25 -1.02 -32.71 12.97
CA ALA A 25 -2.05 -32.26 13.90
C ALA A 25 -1.88 -32.93 15.30
N ALA A 26 -1.43 -34.17 15.35
CA ALA A 26 -1.10 -34.85 16.61
C ALA A 26 0.12 -34.20 17.27
N LEU A 27 1.17 -33.88 16.50
CA LEU A 27 2.36 -33.16 16.95
C LEU A 27 1.99 -31.80 17.55
N ARG A 28 1.17 -30.99 16.85
CA ARG A 28 0.67 -29.69 17.36
C ARG A 28 -0.14 -29.84 18.64
N ARG A 29 -0.99 -30.86 18.73
CA ARG A 29 -1.78 -31.14 19.96
C ARG A 29 -0.85 -31.52 21.11
N TRP A 30 0.17 -32.35 20.87
CA TRP A 30 1.15 -32.74 21.87
C TRP A 30 1.96 -31.52 22.37
N VAL A 31 2.51 -30.72 21.46
CA VAL A 31 3.24 -29.50 21.81
C VAL A 31 2.35 -28.56 22.64
N ARG A 32 1.10 -28.28 22.18
CA ARG A 32 0.16 -27.45 22.94
C ARG A 32 -0.12 -27.99 24.34
N ARG A 33 -0.27 -29.30 24.50
CA ARG A 33 -0.49 -29.90 25.84
C ARG A 33 0.72 -29.70 26.74
N ARG A 34 1.94 -29.84 26.17
CA ARG A 34 3.18 -29.74 26.92
C ARG A 34 3.52 -28.29 27.28
N THR A 35 3.27 -27.36 26.37
CA THR A 35 3.56 -25.93 26.56
C THR A 35 2.41 -25.16 27.25
N ARG A 36 1.23 -25.76 27.40
CA ARG A 36 0.08 -25.11 28.06
C ARG A 36 0.39 -24.60 29.47
N ARG A 37 1.32 -25.22 30.18
CA ARG A 37 1.75 -24.79 31.53
C ARG A 37 2.60 -23.50 31.50
N HIS A 38 3.19 -23.19 30.35
CA HIS A 38 4.06 -22.02 30.14
C HIS A 38 3.44 -20.97 29.21
N LEU A 39 2.36 -21.30 28.54
CA LEU A 39 1.58 -20.32 27.80
C LEU A 39 0.78 -19.51 28.80
N HIS A 40 0.80 -18.19 28.64
CA HIS A 40 -0.05 -17.26 29.36
C HIS A 40 -1.46 -17.82 29.43
N GLY A 41 -2.03 -17.84 30.62
CA GLY A 41 -3.33 -18.46 30.84
C GLY A 41 -4.42 -17.87 29.93
N VAL A 42 -5.56 -18.54 29.84
CA VAL A 42 -6.72 -18.06 29.06
C VAL A 42 -7.03 -16.59 29.31
N TRP A 43 -6.74 -16.10 30.52
CA TRP A 43 -6.89 -14.70 30.94
C TRP A 43 -5.98 -13.73 30.21
N ALA A 44 -4.77 -14.11 29.79
CA ALA A 44 -3.92 -13.24 28.97
C ALA A 44 -4.48 -13.11 27.54
N LEU A 45 -4.96 -14.21 26.96
CA LEU A 45 -5.64 -14.16 25.66
C LEU A 45 -6.93 -13.31 25.74
N VAL A 46 -7.71 -13.46 26.82
CA VAL A 46 -8.89 -12.63 27.07
C VAL A 46 -8.50 -11.16 27.22
N GLY A 47 -7.38 -10.88 27.92
CA GLY A 47 -6.83 -9.53 28.07
C GLY A 47 -6.41 -8.92 26.73
N ASP A 48 -5.73 -9.69 25.87
CA ASP A 48 -5.32 -9.23 24.54
C ASP A 48 -6.53 -8.96 23.65
N VAL A 49 -7.51 -9.88 23.61
CA VAL A 49 -8.75 -9.71 22.84
C VAL A 49 -9.55 -8.52 23.38
N TYR A 50 -9.65 -8.38 24.70
CA TYR A 50 -10.32 -7.26 25.35
C TYR A 50 -9.65 -5.93 25.01
N SER A 51 -8.31 -5.86 25.06
CA SER A 51 -7.57 -4.63 24.75
C SER A 51 -7.75 -4.21 23.30
N VAL A 52 -7.74 -5.16 22.36
CA VAL A 52 -8.00 -4.92 20.92
C VAL A 52 -9.45 -4.46 20.71
N LEU A 53 -10.43 -5.14 21.31
CA LEU A 53 -11.83 -4.76 21.21
C LEU A 53 -12.10 -3.41 21.85
N LEU A 54 -11.53 -3.15 23.02
CA LEU A 54 -11.68 -1.85 23.70
C LEU A 54 -11.07 -0.73 22.86
N THR A 55 -9.86 -0.93 22.33
CA THR A 55 -9.22 0.03 21.43
C THR A 55 -10.09 0.29 20.18
N LEU A 56 -10.61 -0.77 19.56
CA LEU A 56 -11.49 -0.67 18.41
C LEU A 56 -12.77 0.09 18.74
N ILE A 57 -13.42 -0.23 19.87
CA ILE A 57 -14.64 0.45 20.35
C ILE A 57 -14.36 1.93 20.60
N VAL A 58 -13.27 2.26 21.30
CA VAL A 58 -12.87 3.64 21.57
C VAL A 58 -12.60 4.41 20.28
N VAL A 59 -11.81 3.82 19.37
CA VAL A 59 -11.51 4.42 18.07
C VAL A 59 -12.80 4.62 17.26
N VAL A 60 -13.65 3.61 17.17
CA VAL A 60 -14.95 3.71 16.45
C VAL A 60 -15.85 4.76 17.11
N THR A 61 -15.97 4.77 18.44
CA THR A 61 -16.83 5.72 19.13
C THR A 61 -16.36 7.17 18.97
N ILE A 62 -15.06 7.40 19.00
CA ILE A 62 -14.49 8.73 18.76
C ILE A 62 -14.58 9.13 17.30
N LEU A 63 -14.24 8.23 16.36
CA LEU A 63 -14.24 8.53 14.93
C LEU A 63 -15.64 8.52 14.30
N ALA A 64 -16.57 7.66 14.77
CA ALA A 64 -17.88 7.50 14.13
C ALA A 64 -18.68 8.81 13.98
N PRO A 65 -18.79 9.69 14.98
CA PRO A 65 -19.48 10.97 14.80
C PRO A 65 -18.76 11.90 13.83
N TYR A 66 -17.41 11.88 13.81
CA TYR A 66 -16.64 12.66 12.84
C TYR A 66 -16.75 12.07 11.44
N LEU A 67 -16.61 10.77 11.29
CA LEU A 67 -16.80 10.07 10.02
C LEU A 67 -18.24 10.24 9.51
N ARG A 68 -19.24 10.15 10.37
CA ARG A 68 -20.64 10.38 10.01
C ARG A 68 -20.87 11.82 9.54
N ARG A 69 -20.30 12.81 10.21
CA ARG A 69 -20.35 14.22 9.78
C ARG A 69 -19.53 14.47 8.50
N MET A 70 -18.45 13.74 8.30
CA MET A 70 -17.60 13.86 7.11
C MET A 70 -18.17 13.14 5.89
N VAL A 71 -18.86 12.00 6.09
CA VAL A 71 -19.41 11.15 5.02
C VAL A 71 -20.83 11.57 4.64
N VAL A 72 -21.63 11.99 5.61
CA VAL A 72 -23.03 12.37 5.38
C VAL A 72 -23.16 13.88 5.51
N THR A 73 -22.87 14.60 4.45
CA THR A 73 -23.44 15.95 4.28
C THR A 73 -24.93 15.77 3.92
N PRO A 74 -25.88 16.29 4.72
CA PRO A 74 -27.30 16.22 4.34
C PRO A 74 -27.46 16.88 2.97
N PRO A 75 -28.21 16.29 2.04
CA PRO A 75 -28.55 16.95 0.79
C PRO A 75 -29.34 18.21 1.15
N GLY A 76 -28.74 19.40 0.99
CA GLY A 76 -29.36 20.68 1.32
C GLY A 76 -28.61 21.56 2.31
N SER A 77 -27.58 21.09 3.01
CA SER A 77 -26.73 21.96 3.82
C SER A 77 -25.76 22.73 2.91
N ALA A 78 -26.24 23.88 2.42
CA ALA A 78 -25.53 24.80 1.52
C ALA A 78 -24.31 25.54 2.16
N VAL A 79 -23.72 25.02 3.22
CA VAL A 79 -22.53 25.62 3.87
C VAL A 79 -21.24 25.37 3.06
N GLY A 80 -21.32 24.76 1.91
CA GLY A 80 -20.21 24.55 0.96
C GLY A 80 -20.58 24.83 -0.50
N ALA A 81 -21.82 25.21 -0.78
CA ALA A 81 -22.28 25.55 -2.15
C ALA A 81 -21.83 26.95 -2.61
N GLY A 82 -21.07 27.63 -1.81
CA GLY A 82 -20.85 29.07 -1.93
C GLY A 82 -19.66 29.50 -2.75
N ALA A 83 -19.02 28.75 -3.60
CA ALA A 83 -18.07 29.33 -4.57
C ALA A 83 -17.72 28.43 -5.76
N LEU A 84 -17.82 27.10 -5.63
CA LEU A 84 -17.64 26.14 -6.71
C LEU A 84 -18.79 25.12 -6.69
N GLY A 85 -20.01 25.61 -6.46
CA GLY A 85 -21.26 24.82 -6.30
C GLY A 85 -21.68 23.97 -7.51
N GLY A 86 -20.78 23.71 -8.38
CA GLY A 86 -20.98 22.92 -9.58
C GLY A 86 -19.81 22.04 -9.94
N PHE A 87 -19.08 21.47 -8.97
CA PHE A 87 -18.30 20.29 -9.36
C PHE A 87 -19.31 19.33 -10.00
N ALA A 88 -19.14 19.13 -11.33
CA ALA A 88 -19.83 18.06 -12.01
C ALA A 88 -19.43 16.77 -11.30
N THR A 89 -20.17 16.44 -10.24
CA THR A 89 -20.03 15.16 -9.58
C THR A 89 -20.43 14.16 -10.64
N VAL A 90 -19.45 13.48 -11.23
CA VAL A 90 -19.74 12.24 -11.91
C VAL A 90 -20.43 11.44 -10.83
N GLY A 91 -21.71 11.13 -11.04
CA GLY A 91 -22.56 10.47 -10.05
C GLY A 91 -22.01 9.06 -9.74
N LEU A 92 -20.82 8.98 -9.14
CA LEU A 92 -20.23 7.72 -8.73
C LEU A 92 -20.91 7.25 -7.46
N ASP A 93 -21.50 6.06 -7.48
CA ASP A 93 -21.99 5.42 -6.26
C ASP A 93 -20.82 5.22 -5.29
N PRO A 94 -20.90 5.76 -4.06
CA PRO A 94 -19.76 5.75 -3.14
C PRO A 94 -19.39 4.34 -2.67
N GLY A 95 -20.35 3.39 -2.63
CA GLY A 95 -20.08 2.00 -2.26
C GLY A 95 -19.19 1.30 -3.30
N TRP A 96 -19.53 1.44 -4.57
CA TRP A 96 -18.73 0.89 -5.68
C TRP A 96 -17.39 1.61 -5.85
N GLY A 97 -17.35 2.91 -5.59
CA GLY A 97 -16.09 3.67 -5.57
C GLY A 97 -15.13 3.18 -4.49
N LEU A 98 -15.62 2.92 -3.28
CA LEU A 98 -14.83 2.33 -2.20
C LEU A 98 -14.39 0.90 -2.51
N LEU A 99 -15.26 0.08 -3.13
CA LEU A 99 -14.87 -1.26 -3.59
C LEU A 99 -13.71 -1.18 -4.59
N ALA A 100 -13.79 -0.28 -5.56
CA ALA A 100 -12.72 -0.08 -6.53
C ALA A 100 -11.40 0.32 -5.86
N LEU A 101 -11.44 1.24 -4.89
CA LEU A 101 -10.28 1.64 -4.10
C LEU A 101 -9.70 0.47 -3.32
N LEU A 102 -10.53 -0.32 -2.64
CA LEU A 102 -10.10 -1.50 -1.90
C LEU A 102 -9.45 -2.54 -2.83
N MET A 103 -10.01 -2.78 -4.01
CA MET A 103 -9.42 -3.68 -5.01
C MET A 103 -8.04 -3.19 -5.47
N LEU A 104 -7.88 -1.89 -5.71
CA LEU A 104 -6.59 -1.30 -6.07
C LEU A 104 -5.56 -1.39 -4.93
N LEU A 105 -5.96 -1.15 -3.69
CA LEU A 105 -5.10 -1.31 -2.51
C LEU A 105 -4.63 -2.76 -2.36
N VAL A 106 -5.54 -3.73 -2.53
CA VAL A 106 -5.21 -5.16 -2.52
C VAL A 106 -4.27 -5.49 -3.68
N ALA A 107 -4.49 -4.95 -4.88
CA ALA A 107 -3.61 -5.16 -6.04
C ALA A 107 -2.17 -4.68 -5.79
N VAL A 108 -2.00 -3.55 -5.10
CA VAL A 108 -0.66 -3.09 -4.66
C VAL A 108 -0.08 -4.02 -3.61
N GLY A 109 -0.91 -4.44 -2.65
CA GLY A 109 -0.50 -5.32 -1.54
C GLY A 109 -0.13 -6.75 -1.98
N VAL A 110 -0.78 -7.30 -3.01
CA VAL A 110 -0.60 -8.69 -3.47
C VAL A 110 0.87 -9.03 -3.73
N GLY A 111 1.63 -8.14 -4.36
CA GLY A 111 3.06 -8.37 -4.61
C GLY A 111 3.89 -8.46 -3.32
N SER A 112 3.53 -7.71 -2.29
CA SER A 112 4.18 -7.74 -0.97
C SER A 112 3.75 -8.96 -0.17
N LEU A 113 2.45 -9.25 -0.14
CA LEU A 113 1.88 -10.42 0.53
C LEU A 113 2.40 -11.73 -0.09
N GLY A 114 2.50 -11.82 -1.42
CA GLY A 114 3.06 -12.97 -2.11
C GLY A 114 4.52 -13.24 -1.74
N ARG A 115 5.30 -12.20 -1.40
CA ARG A 115 6.70 -12.34 -0.98
C ARG A 115 6.85 -12.74 0.48
N LEU A 116 6.01 -12.19 1.35
CA LEU A 116 5.95 -12.61 2.75
C LEU A 116 5.41 -14.04 2.87
N GLY A 117 4.65 -14.49 1.87
CA GLY A 117 3.94 -15.76 1.85
C GLY A 117 2.77 -15.77 2.83
N PRO A 118 1.59 -16.19 2.40
CA PRO A 118 0.43 -16.27 3.28
C PRO A 118 0.51 -17.43 4.29
N LEU A 119 1.31 -18.46 4.02
CA LEU A 119 1.49 -19.57 4.96
C LEU A 119 2.63 -19.26 5.92
N PHE A 120 2.29 -18.69 7.07
CA PHE A 120 3.25 -18.34 8.12
C PHE A 120 3.50 -19.51 9.06
N LEU A 121 4.71 -20.08 9.00
CA LEU A 121 5.24 -20.89 10.08
C LEU A 121 6.07 -20.01 11.00
N ARG A 122 5.96 -20.21 12.30
CA ARG A 122 6.85 -19.52 13.24
C ARG A 122 8.29 -20.02 13.03
N PRO A 123 9.34 -19.20 13.26
CA PRO A 123 10.73 -19.61 13.01
C PRO A 123 11.10 -20.93 13.68
N HIS A 124 10.66 -21.16 14.93
CA HIS A 124 10.89 -22.42 15.64
C HIS A 124 10.09 -23.59 15.05
N GLU A 125 8.86 -23.37 14.57
CA GLU A 125 8.07 -24.40 13.91
C GLU A 125 8.74 -24.82 12.59
N ALA A 126 9.21 -23.85 11.80
CA ALA A 126 9.92 -24.13 10.56
C ALA A 126 11.24 -24.86 10.80
N ALA A 127 12.04 -24.42 11.81
CA ALA A 127 13.32 -25.03 12.10
C ALA A 127 13.20 -26.48 12.60
N TRP A 128 12.16 -26.78 13.38
CA TRP A 128 12.03 -28.10 14.01
C TRP A 128 11.09 -29.06 13.26
N TRP A 129 10.02 -28.57 12.63
CA TRP A 129 9.00 -29.45 12.05
C TRP A 129 9.19 -29.72 10.56
N LEU A 130 9.77 -28.77 9.78
CA LEU A 130 10.00 -29.01 8.35
C LEU A 130 11.06 -30.09 8.06
N PRO A 131 12.14 -30.23 8.86
CA PRO A 131 13.09 -31.33 8.65
C PRO A 131 12.56 -32.70 9.08
N MET A 132 11.46 -32.76 9.87
CA MET A 132 10.91 -34.03 10.29
C MET A 132 10.19 -34.71 9.12
N PRO A 133 10.39 -36.00 8.94
CA PRO A 133 9.62 -36.79 8.00
C PRO A 133 8.17 -36.94 8.51
N GLY A 134 7.28 -36.11 8.02
CA GLY A 134 5.88 -36.04 8.43
C GLY A 134 4.97 -35.59 7.30
N ASP A 135 3.66 -35.86 7.45
CA ASP A 135 2.66 -35.40 6.51
C ASP A 135 2.53 -33.86 6.59
N ARG A 136 2.92 -33.19 5.50
CA ARG A 136 2.92 -31.72 5.38
C ARG A 136 1.52 -31.13 5.32
N ASP A 137 0.57 -31.86 4.73
CA ASP A 137 -0.81 -31.42 4.68
C ASP A 137 -1.38 -31.21 6.08
N SER A 138 -1.19 -32.19 6.96
CA SER A 138 -1.67 -32.13 8.34
C SER A 138 -0.98 -31.03 9.15
N LEU A 139 0.26 -30.66 8.79
CA LEU A 139 1.01 -29.58 9.41
C LEU A 139 0.51 -28.20 8.95
N LEU A 140 0.27 -28.01 7.65
CA LEU A 140 -0.05 -26.70 7.06
C LEU A 140 -1.55 -26.35 7.09
N VAL A 141 -2.45 -27.34 7.05
CA VAL A 141 -3.91 -27.12 7.08
C VAL A 141 -4.38 -26.27 8.27
N PRO A 142 -3.92 -26.48 9.52
CA PRO A 142 -4.34 -25.63 10.64
C PRO A 142 -3.88 -24.19 10.50
N VAL A 143 -2.69 -23.95 9.94
CA VAL A 143 -2.17 -22.60 9.65
C VAL A 143 -3.04 -21.94 8.60
N ALA A 144 -3.24 -22.61 7.46
CA ALA A 144 -4.07 -22.09 6.38
C ALA A 144 -5.49 -21.74 6.86
N ARG A 145 -6.11 -22.55 7.74
CA ARG A 145 -7.44 -22.25 8.31
C ARG A 145 -7.46 -20.94 9.11
N VAL A 146 -6.43 -20.71 9.91
CA VAL A 146 -6.30 -19.46 10.69
C VAL A 146 -6.16 -18.26 9.75
N GLU A 147 -5.32 -18.39 8.72
CA GLU A 147 -5.14 -17.32 7.71
C GLU A 147 -6.45 -17.02 6.94
N TYR A 148 -7.23 -18.07 6.59
CA TYR A 148 -8.54 -17.85 5.98
C TYR A 148 -9.53 -17.16 6.92
N LEU A 149 -9.52 -17.49 8.21
CA LEU A 149 -10.37 -16.82 9.20
C LEU A 149 -9.96 -15.34 9.33
N ILE A 150 -8.67 -15.06 9.39
CA ILE A 150 -8.14 -13.69 9.41
C ILE A 150 -8.55 -12.94 8.15
N ALA A 151 -8.35 -13.53 6.96
CA ALA A 151 -8.73 -12.91 5.70
C ALA A 151 -10.25 -12.63 5.62
N ALA A 152 -11.08 -13.58 6.05
CA ALA A 152 -12.52 -13.41 6.11
C ALA A 152 -12.93 -12.27 7.03
N THR A 153 -12.33 -12.20 8.22
CA THR A 153 -12.62 -11.14 9.21
C THR A 153 -12.16 -9.77 8.71
N VAL A 154 -10.95 -9.67 8.17
CA VAL A 154 -10.42 -8.42 7.59
C VAL A 154 -11.29 -7.97 6.41
N GLY A 155 -11.67 -8.89 5.53
CA GLY A 155 -12.57 -8.60 4.42
C GLY A 155 -13.94 -8.13 4.89
N ALA A 156 -14.56 -8.83 5.85
CA ALA A 156 -15.84 -8.43 6.41
C ALA A 156 -15.79 -7.04 7.03
N THR A 157 -14.73 -6.74 7.79
CA THR A 157 -14.52 -5.41 8.41
C THR A 157 -14.35 -4.33 7.34
N ALA A 158 -13.56 -4.58 6.30
CA ALA A 158 -13.38 -3.66 5.18
C ALA A 158 -14.69 -3.42 4.41
N GLY A 159 -15.55 -4.43 4.33
CA GLY A 159 -16.86 -4.33 3.68
C GLY A 159 -17.89 -3.46 4.42
N VAL A 160 -17.64 -3.11 5.70
CA VAL A 160 -18.53 -2.19 6.44
C VAL A 160 -18.50 -0.78 5.84
N LEU A 161 -17.34 -0.32 5.36
CA LEU A 161 -17.22 1.02 4.76
C LEU A 161 -18.12 1.20 3.52
N PRO A 162 -18.05 0.35 2.49
CA PRO A 162 -18.94 0.48 1.35
C PRO A 162 -20.42 0.20 1.72
N ALA A 163 -20.72 -0.64 2.72
CA ALA A 163 -22.08 -0.84 3.20
C ALA A 163 -22.69 0.46 3.77
N VAL A 164 -21.93 1.19 4.57
CA VAL A 164 -22.34 2.50 5.12
C VAL A 164 -22.47 3.53 4.01
N ALA A 165 -21.55 3.56 3.07
CA ALA A 165 -21.52 4.50 1.96
C ALA A 165 -22.66 4.26 0.95
N ALA A 166 -23.11 3.02 0.78
CA ALA A 166 -24.25 2.64 -0.07
C ALA A 166 -25.63 3.04 0.51
N GLY A 167 -25.66 3.76 1.63
CA GLY A 167 -26.88 4.32 2.19
C GLY A 167 -27.62 3.43 3.18
N GLY A 168 -27.00 2.33 3.63
CA GLY A 168 -27.51 1.50 4.72
C GLY A 168 -28.79 0.71 4.34
N GLY A 169 -29.17 -0.15 5.15
CA GLY A 169 -30.23 -1.12 4.99
C GLY A 169 -29.67 -2.49 5.35
N TRP A 170 -30.50 -3.34 5.89
CA TRP A 170 -30.06 -4.65 6.37
C TRP A 170 -29.36 -5.48 5.26
N LEU A 171 -29.83 -5.37 4.01
CA LEU A 171 -29.24 -6.08 2.87
C LEU A 171 -27.83 -5.57 2.57
N ALA A 172 -27.61 -4.25 2.56
CA ALA A 172 -26.27 -3.68 2.35
C ALA A 172 -25.34 -4.07 3.50
N ALA A 173 -25.81 -4.02 4.75
CA ALA A 173 -25.05 -4.37 5.95
C ALA A 173 -24.53 -5.82 5.95
N ILE A 174 -25.19 -6.74 5.22
CA ILE A 174 -24.77 -8.14 5.09
C ILE A 174 -24.01 -8.37 3.78
N ALA A 175 -24.51 -7.84 2.66
CA ALA A 175 -23.99 -8.16 1.33
C ALA A 175 -22.57 -7.64 1.09
N TRP A 176 -22.25 -6.41 1.50
CA TRP A 176 -20.92 -5.82 1.33
C TRP A 176 -19.83 -6.50 2.18
N PRO A 177 -20.03 -6.75 3.49
CA PRO A 177 -19.10 -7.55 4.28
C PRO A 177 -18.92 -8.97 3.75
N ALA A 178 -20.00 -9.63 3.31
CA ALA A 178 -19.93 -10.96 2.69
C ALA A 178 -19.13 -10.94 1.38
N LEU A 179 -19.34 -9.95 0.52
CA LEU A 179 -18.61 -9.74 -0.73
C LEU A 179 -17.11 -9.60 -0.47
N MET A 180 -16.75 -8.70 0.45
CA MET A 180 -15.34 -8.42 0.75
C MET A 180 -14.66 -9.59 1.45
N SER A 181 -15.36 -10.30 2.34
CA SER A 181 -14.87 -11.52 2.98
C SER A 181 -14.59 -12.62 1.94
N ALA A 182 -15.50 -12.85 1.00
CA ALA A 182 -15.34 -13.82 -0.07
C ALA A 182 -14.19 -13.43 -1.01
N ALA A 183 -14.08 -12.16 -1.38
CA ALA A 183 -13.02 -11.65 -2.25
C ALA A 183 -11.63 -11.82 -1.61
N THR A 184 -11.46 -11.47 -0.33
CA THR A 184 -10.19 -11.64 0.39
C THR A 184 -9.80 -13.12 0.55
N CYS A 185 -10.76 -14.00 0.83
CA CYS A 185 -10.52 -15.45 0.86
C CYS A 185 -10.10 -16.00 -0.51
N LEU A 186 -10.70 -15.51 -1.60
CA LEU A 186 -10.31 -15.91 -2.95
C LEU A 186 -8.89 -15.44 -3.30
N VAL A 187 -8.55 -14.19 -2.98
CA VAL A 187 -7.19 -13.65 -3.14
C VAL A 187 -6.19 -14.49 -2.33
N LEU A 188 -6.50 -14.81 -1.09
CA LEU A 188 -5.67 -15.67 -0.25
C LEU A 188 -5.46 -17.05 -0.88
N SER A 189 -6.52 -17.65 -1.46
CA SER A 189 -6.43 -18.95 -2.15
C SER A 189 -5.42 -18.91 -3.30
N GLU A 190 -5.45 -17.84 -4.10
CA GLU A 190 -4.52 -17.67 -5.23
C GLU A 190 -3.09 -17.39 -4.75
N LEU A 191 -2.91 -16.64 -3.66
CA LEU A 191 -1.61 -16.39 -3.06
C LEU A 191 -0.98 -17.65 -2.47
N ILE A 192 -1.76 -18.51 -1.79
CA ILE A 192 -1.30 -19.81 -1.27
C ILE A 192 -0.84 -20.69 -2.42
N LYS A 193 -1.62 -20.79 -3.51
CA LYS A 193 -1.22 -21.56 -4.69
C LYS A 193 0.04 -21.00 -5.35
N ALA A 194 0.14 -19.67 -5.47
CA ALA A 194 1.32 -19.02 -6.02
C ALA A 194 2.57 -19.34 -5.18
N GLN A 195 2.43 -19.33 -3.86
CA GLN A 195 3.49 -19.68 -2.92
C GLN A 195 3.95 -21.14 -3.05
N ILE A 196 2.99 -22.08 -3.12
CA ILE A 196 3.28 -23.53 -3.16
C ILE A 196 3.88 -23.93 -4.51
N LEU A 197 3.36 -23.37 -5.61
CA LEU A 197 3.73 -23.71 -6.98
C LEU A 197 4.82 -22.81 -7.56
N ASP A 198 5.39 -21.93 -6.74
CA ASP A 198 6.38 -20.91 -7.14
C ASP A 198 5.96 -20.11 -8.38
N ARG A 199 4.68 -19.71 -8.41
CA ARG A 199 4.08 -18.96 -9.53
C ARG A 199 4.16 -17.47 -9.30
N ASP A 200 4.29 -16.72 -10.41
CA ASP A 200 4.21 -15.27 -10.36
C ASP A 200 2.80 -14.81 -9.93
N VAL A 201 2.76 -13.81 -9.05
CA VAL A 201 1.53 -13.15 -8.57
C VAL A 201 1.05 -12.03 -9.50
N GLU A 202 1.80 -11.71 -10.55
CA GLU A 202 1.46 -10.63 -11.50
C GLU A 202 0.11 -10.83 -12.19
N PRO A 203 -0.28 -12.04 -12.63
CA PRO A 203 -1.61 -12.27 -13.21
C PRO A 203 -2.75 -11.97 -12.22
N LEU A 204 -2.58 -12.31 -10.94
CA LEU A 204 -3.56 -12.00 -9.90
C LEU A 204 -3.69 -10.48 -9.71
N ARG A 205 -2.55 -9.77 -9.65
CA ARG A 205 -2.53 -8.31 -9.55
C ARG A 205 -3.27 -7.64 -10.71
N ARG A 206 -3.05 -8.10 -11.94
CA ARG A 206 -3.76 -7.57 -13.12
C ARG A 206 -5.27 -7.80 -13.04
N ARG A 207 -5.71 -8.99 -12.61
CA ARG A 207 -7.14 -9.27 -12.40
C ARG A 207 -7.77 -8.35 -11.38
N LEU A 208 -7.09 -8.04 -10.28
CA LEU A 208 -7.58 -7.11 -9.26
C LEU A 208 -7.68 -5.68 -9.77
N ILE A 209 -6.72 -5.22 -10.59
CA ILE A 209 -6.78 -3.90 -11.23
C ILE A 209 -7.98 -3.82 -12.18
N VAL A 210 -8.19 -4.84 -13.00
CA VAL A 210 -9.34 -4.91 -13.91
C VAL A 210 -10.65 -4.97 -13.14
N ALA A 211 -10.71 -5.75 -12.06
CA ALA A 211 -11.90 -5.79 -11.19
C ALA A 211 -12.19 -4.45 -10.52
N GLY A 212 -11.15 -3.72 -10.08
CA GLY A 212 -11.28 -2.37 -9.54
C GLY A 212 -11.79 -1.38 -10.57
N ALA A 213 -11.26 -1.42 -11.81
CA ALA A 213 -11.73 -0.59 -12.91
C ALA A 213 -13.19 -0.91 -13.29
N ALA A 214 -13.57 -2.20 -13.32
CA ALA A 214 -14.94 -2.63 -13.56
C ALA A 214 -15.88 -2.15 -12.45
N ALA A 215 -15.47 -2.20 -11.18
CA ALA A 215 -16.25 -1.69 -10.06
C ALA A 215 -16.48 -0.17 -10.17
N CYS A 216 -15.45 0.61 -10.59
CA CYS A 216 -15.63 2.03 -10.89
C CYS A 216 -16.68 2.25 -11.99
N LEU A 217 -16.59 1.52 -13.09
CA LEU A 217 -17.54 1.64 -14.22
C LEU A 217 -18.97 1.30 -13.78
N VAL A 218 -19.14 0.20 -13.03
CA VAL A 218 -20.42 -0.18 -12.47
C VAL A 218 -20.96 0.91 -11.54
N GLY A 219 -20.10 1.50 -10.70
CA GLY A 219 -20.47 2.59 -9.80
C GLY A 219 -20.97 3.84 -10.55
N VAL A 220 -20.40 4.14 -11.71
CA VAL A 220 -20.88 5.23 -12.58
C VAL A 220 -22.23 4.89 -13.20
N VAL A 221 -22.41 3.67 -13.71
CA VAL A 221 -23.67 3.23 -14.34
C VAL A 221 -24.82 3.16 -13.34
N LEU A 222 -24.57 2.63 -12.13
CA LEU A 222 -25.59 2.48 -11.08
C LEU A 222 -25.89 3.78 -10.33
N ALA A 223 -25.13 4.84 -10.54
CA ALA A 223 -25.42 6.14 -9.94
C ALA A 223 -26.71 6.77 -10.48
N PHE A 224 -27.14 6.37 -11.66
CA PHE A 224 -28.35 6.91 -12.31
C PHE A 224 -29.70 6.42 -11.73
N PRO A 225 -29.90 5.15 -11.32
CA PRO A 225 -31.01 4.78 -10.46
C PRO A 225 -30.47 4.31 -9.10
N ARG A 226 -30.65 5.10 -8.04
CA ARG A 226 -30.50 4.64 -6.63
C ARG A 226 -31.54 3.58 -6.31
N SER A 227 -31.51 2.44 -6.98
CA SER A 227 -32.51 1.40 -6.85
C SER A 227 -32.01 0.24 -5.98
N LEU A 228 -32.94 -0.47 -5.35
CA LEU A 228 -32.77 -1.78 -4.70
C LEU A 228 -31.92 -2.77 -5.52
N LEU A 229 -31.85 -2.61 -6.85
CA LEU A 229 -31.04 -3.37 -7.78
C LEU A 229 -29.53 -3.35 -7.44
N GLY A 230 -28.99 -2.25 -6.90
CA GLY A 230 -27.56 -2.17 -6.54
C GLY A 230 -27.17 -3.16 -5.44
N ASN A 231 -27.93 -3.22 -4.35
CA ASN A 231 -27.63 -4.09 -3.21
C ASN A 231 -27.96 -5.57 -3.48
N THR A 232 -28.98 -5.85 -4.31
CA THR A 232 -29.27 -7.23 -4.75
C THR A 232 -28.18 -7.77 -5.66
N ALA A 233 -27.65 -6.95 -6.58
CA ALA A 233 -26.51 -7.32 -7.41
C ALA A 233 -25.25 -7.61 -6.57
N VAL A 234 -25.00 -6.80 -5.54
CA VAL A 234 -23.90 -7.05 -4.58
C VAL A 234 -24.09 -8.37 -3.85
N ALA A 235 -25.32 -8.68 -3.40
CA ALA A 235 -25.61 -9.94 -2.71
C ALA A 235 -25.43 -11.16 -3.62
N LEU A 236 -25.87 -11.09 -4.88
CA LEU A 236 -25.63 -12.15 -5.86
C LEU A 236 -24.14 -12.33 -6.15
N LEU A 237 -23.41 -11.24 -6.35
CA LEU A 237 -21.97 -11.28 -6.55
C LEU A 237 -21.24 -11.87 -5.33
N ALA A 238 -21.68 -11.52 -4.11
CA ALA A 238 -21.15 -12.08 -2.88
C ALA A 238 -21.35 -13.61 -2.83
N GLY A 239 -22.52 -14.11 -3.22
CA GLY A 239 -22.81 -15.54 -3.31
C GLY A 239 -21.89 -16.27 -4.31
N VAL A 240 -21.71 -15.69 -5.50
CA VAL A 240 -20.81 -16.24 -6.53
C VAL A 240 -19.36 -16.25 -6.01
N LEU A 241 -18.87 -15.16 -5.45
CA LEU A 241 -17.51 -15.10 -4.92
C LEU A 241 -17.29 -16.02 -3.72
N ALA A 242 -18.30 -16.20 -2.85
CA ALA A 242 -18.26 -17.14 -1.75
C ALA A 242 -18.12 -18.59 -2.26
N PHE A 243 -18.89 -18.96 -3.27
CA PHE A 243 -18.77 -20.26 -3.93
C PHE A 243 -17.37 -20.46 -4.52
N LEU A 244 -16.85 -19.47 -5.26
CA LEU A 244 -15.50 -19.51 -5.81
C LEU A 244 -14.42 -19.56 -4.72
N ALA A 245 -14.60 -18.88 -3.58
CA ALA A 245 -13.69 -18.93 -2.45
C ALA A 245 -13.65 -20.33 -1.81
N VAL A 246 -14.80 -21.00 -1.69
CA VAL A 246 -14.85 -22.40 -1.22
C VAL A 246 -14.13 -23.35 -2.19
N LEU A 247 -14.34 -23.18 -3.50
CA LEU A 247 -13.58 -23.93 -4.51
C LEU A 247 -12.08 -23.62 -4.44
N GLY A 248 -11.73 -22.36 -4.26
CA GLY A 248 -10.35 -21.89 -4.07
C GLY A 248 -9.69 -22.56 -2.86
N TRP A 249 -10.37 -22.59 -1.72
CA TRP A 249 -9.95 -23.29 -0.52
C TRP A 249 -9.70 -24.80 -0.77
N ARG A 250 -10.67 -25.48 -1.39
CA ARG A 250 -10.53 -26.92 -1.69
C ARG A 250 -9.31 -27.20 -2.55
N ARG A 251 -9.06 -26.37 -3.58
CA ARG A 251 -7.90 -26.50 -4.47
C ARG A 251 -6.58 -26.17 -3.75
N ALA A 252 -6.57 -25.09 -2.96
CA ALA A 252 -5.39 -24.69 -2.18
C ALA A 252 -5.03 -25.79 -1.17
N ARG A 253 -6.03 -26.35 -0.46
CA ARG A 253 -5.82 -27.44 0.48
C ARG A 253 -5.20 -28.68 -0.20
N GLY A 254 -5.68 -29.06 -1.38
CA GLY A 254 -5.13 -30.21 -2.12
C GLY A 254 -3.70 -30.02 -2.64
N SER A 255 -3.18 -28.78 -2.62
CA SER A 255 -1.81 -28.47 -3.04
C SER A 255 -0.82 -28.32 -1.87
N LEU A 256 -1.28 -28.29 -0.60
CA LEU A 256 -0.42 -28.03 0.56
C LEU A 256 0.73 -29.03 0.71
N GLY A 257 0.48 -30.31 0.40
CA GLY A 257 1.51 -31.36 0.44
C GLY A 257 2.64 -31.19 -0.57
N GLN A 258 2.44 -30.37 -1.61
CA GLN A 258 3.45 -30.09 -2.63
C GLN A 258 4.41 -28.95 -2.25
N ALA A 259 4.24 -28.35 -1.07
CA ALA A 259 5.07 -27.23 -0.63
C ALA A 259 6.53 -27.67 -0.41
N HIS A 260 7.48 -26.93 -1.03
CA HIS A 260 8.91 -27.18 -0.91
C HIS A 260 9.49 -26.52 0.35
N ASP A 261 10.30 -27.25 1.11
CA ASP A 261 10.89 -26.76 2.36
C ASP A 261 11.74 -25.52 2.17
N ALA A 262 12.57 -25.49 1.13
CA ALA A 262 13.41 -24.33 0.84
C ALA A 262 12.59 -23.05 0.62
N ALA A 263 11.45 -23.14 -0.07
CA ALA A 263 10.56 -22.01 -0.29
C ALA A 263 9.91 -21.55 1.03
N LEU A 264 9.46 -22.49 1.87
CA LEU A 264 8.87 -22.17 3.17
C LEU A 264 9.89 -21.51 4.11
N LEU A 265 11.13 -22.05 4.19
CA LEU A 265 12.20 -21.48 5.01
C LEU A 265 12.59 -20.06 4.55
N ALA A 266 12.69 -19.82 3.24
CA ALA A 266 12.98 -18.49 2.70
C ALA A 266 11.88 -17.47 3.04
N ILE A 267 10.62 -17.92 3.08
CA ILE A 267 9.48 -17.09 3.46
C ILE A 267 9.51 -16.78 4.97
N VAL A 268 9.79 -17.81 5.80
CA VAL A 268 9.93 -17.62 7.25
C VAL A 268 11.03 -16.61 7.59
N ALA A 269 12.18 -16.70 6.92
CA ALA A 269 13.27 -15.74 7.11
C ALA A 269 12.85 -14.31 6.72
N ARG A 270 12.15 -14.14 5.58
CA ARG A 270 11.65 -12.83 5.14
C ARG A 270 10.55 -12.29 6.06
N SER A 271 9.61 -13.12 6.47
CA SER A 271 8.51 -12.71 7.36
C SER A 271 9.03 -12.32 8.75
N PHE A 272 10.03 -13.04 9.27
CA PHE A 272 10.71 -12.68 10.51
C PHE A 272 11.44 -11.33 10.38
N GLY A 273 12.22 -11.13 9.31
CA GLY A 273 12.85 -9.85 9.03
C GLY A 273 11.85 -8.70 8.91
N ALA A 274 10.71 -8.94 8.24
CA ALA A 274 9.64 -7.95 8.12
C ALA A 274 8.99 -7.65 9.48
N HIS A 275 8.79 -8.65 10.33
CA HIS A 275 8.26 -8.48 11.70
C HIS A 275 9.20 -7.65 12.56
N VAL A 276 10.50 -7.93 12.54
CA VAL A 276 11.53 -7.15 13.24
C VAL A 276 11.54 -5.71 12.73
N SER A 277 11.52 -5.50 11.40
CA SER A 277 11.48 -4.16 10.79
C SER A 277 10.20 -3.40 11.17
N LEU A 278 9.07 -4.09 11.30
CA LEU A 278 7.81 -3.50 11.73
C LEU A 278 7.87 -3.08 13.21
N LEU A 279 8.39 -3.94 14.09
CA LEU A 279 8.54 -3.63 15.51
C LEU A 279 9.52 -2.48 15.76
N SER A 280 10.60 -2.41 14.97
CA SER A 280 11.55 -1.31 15.00
C SER A 280 11.06 -0.05 14.26
N LEU A 281 9.88 -0.13 13.59
CA LEU A 281 9.33 0.92 12.72
C LEU A 281 10.31 1.35 11.61
N ASP A 282 11.23 0.45 11.22
CA ASP A 282 12.10 0.65 10.07
C ASP A 282 11.34 0.37 8.76
N THR A 283 10.59 1.38 8.32
CA THR A 283 9.83 1.33 7.06
C THR A 283 10.71 1.14 5.83
N ARG A 284 12.02 1.46 5.92
CA ARG A 284 12.97 1.30 4.82
C ARG A 284 13.45 -0.14 4.70
N ALA A 285 13.83 -0.78 5.81
CA ALA A 285 14.17 -2.20 5.81
C ALA A 285 12.97 -3.05 5.37
N LEU A 286 11.77 -2.73 5.89
CA LEU A 286 10.53 -3.35 5.45
C LEU A 286 10.30 -3.15 3.93
N GLY A 287 10.48 -1.93 3.43
CA GLY A 287 10.35 -1.63 2.00
C GLY A 287 11.33 -2.42 1.13
N ARG A 288 12.57 -2.63 1.57
CA ARG A 288 13.57 -3.47 0.87
C ARG A 288 13.16 -4.93 0.83
N LEU A 289 12.76 -5.50 1.97
CA LEU A 289 12.30 -6.89 2.04
C LEU A 289 11.07 -7.14 1.15
N LEU A 290 10.22 -6.14 0.99
CA LEU A 290 9.02 -6.20 0.15
C LEU A 290 9.27 -5.82 -1.32
N SER A 291 10.45 -5.29 -1.66
CA SER A 291 10.81 -4.90 -3.03
C SER A 291 11.38 -6.09 -3.83
N PRO A 292 11.11 -6.18 -5.14
CA PRO A 292 11.74 -7.18 -6.00
C PRO A 292 13.24 -6.96 -6.08
N ASP A 293 14.01 -8.05 -6.09
CA ASP A 293 15.42 -7.97 -6.44
C ASP A 293 15.56 -7.43 -7.86
N PRO A 294 16.46 -6.48 -8.09
CA PRO A 294 16.72 -5.93 -9.41
C PRO A 294 17.48 -6.94 -10.28
N THR A 295 16.80 -8.01 -10.69
CA THR A 295 17.42 -9.15 -11.41
C THR A 295 17.52 -8.95 -12.93
N ARG A 296 17.11 -7.79 -13.48
CA ARG A 296 17.21 -7.56 -14.91
C ARG A 296 18.56 -6.95 -15.29
N PRO A 297 19.31 -7.57 -16.21
CA PRO A 297 20.53 -7.00 -16.76
C PRO A 297 20.23 -5.62 -17.39
N ALA A 298 21.24 -4.74 -17.35
CA ALA A 298 21.11 -3.40 -17.94
C ALA A 298 20.82 -3.52 -19.45
N ASP A 299 19.72 -2.94 -19.88
CA ASP A 299 19.39 -2.85 -21.31
C ASP A 299 20.35 -1.85 -21.96
N PRO A 300 21.00 -2.18 -23.10
CA PRO A 300 21.91 -1.27 -23.82
C PRO A 300 21.25 0.03 -24.29
N SER A 301 19.93 0.13 -24.26
CA SER A 301 19.20 1.39 -24.49
C SER A 301 19.55 2.49 -23.48
N SER A 302 20.03 2.15 -22.28
CA SER A 302 20.49 3.10 -21.27
C SER A 302 21.71 3.93 -21.73
N LEU A 303 22.54 3.39 -22.61
CA LEU A 303 23.72 4.09 -23.15
C LEU A 303 23.36 5.24 -24.13
N ARG A 304 22.18 5.18 -24.78
CA ARG A 304 21.72 6.25 -25.70
C ARG A 304 21.32 7.51 -24.94
N ALA A 305 20.74 7.36 -23.75
CA ALA A 305 20.30 8.47 -22.92
C ALA A 305 21.49 9.29 -22.37
N ALA A 306 22.61 8.65 -22.05
CA ALA A 306 23.81 9.34 -21.55
C ALA A 306 24.43 10.31 -22.57
N ARG A 307 24.20 10.12 -23.89
CA ARG A 307 24.77 10.97 -24.95
C ARG A 307 24.19 12.38 -24.98
N ILE A 308 22.96 12.60 -24.48
CA ILE A 308 22.33 13.93 -24.49
C ILE A 308 23.00 14.83 -23.44
N GLY A 309 23.30 14.29 -22.27
CA GLY A 309 23.97 15.04 -21.20
C GLY A 309 25.38 15.48 -21.55
N SER A 310 26.11 14.69 -22.38
CA SER A 310 27.52 14.99 -22.74
C SER A 310 27.68 16.23 -23.63
N ARG A 311 26.62 16.70 -24.28
CA ARG A 311 26.63 17.87 -25.17
C ARG A 311 26.37 19.20 -24.46
N LEU A 312 26.07 19.17 -23.17
CA LEU A 312 25.67 20.33 -22.36
C LEU A 312 26.81 20.80 -21.44
N PRO A 313 26.78 22.05 -20.97
CA PRO A 313 27.70 22.50 -19.90
C PRO A 313 27.65 21.53 -18.71
N ARG A 314 28.79 21.28 -18.07
CA ARG A 314 28.95 20.27 -17.00
C ARG A 314 27.80 20.22 -15.99
N PRO A 315 27.36 21.33 -15.33
CA PRO A 315 26.29 21.24 -14.33
C PRO A 315 24.94 20.84 -14.93
N LEU A 316 24.60 21.33 -16.13
CA LEU A 316 23.36 20.96 -16.82
C LEU A 316 23.42 19.53 -17.36
N GLY A 317 24.60 19.09 -17.86
CA GLY A 317 24.80 17.72 -18.31
C GLY A 317 24.59 16.70 -17.21
N VAL A 318 25.14 16.95 -16.02
CA VAL A 318 24.96 16.10 -14.84
C VAL A 318 23.50 16.08 -14.38
N LEU A 319 22.86 17.23 -14.29
CA LEU A 319 21.45 17.36 -13.89
C LEU A 319 20.54 16.53 -14.80
N ILE A 320 20.73 16.60 -16.13
CA ILE A 320 19.96 15.81 -17.09
C ILE A 320 20.31 14.33 -17.02
N ALA A 321 21.59 13.98 -16.84
CA ALA A 321 22.02 12.59 -16.71
C ALA A 321 21.39 11.91 -15.49
N VAL A 322 21.37 12.58 -14.35
CA VAL A 322 20.68 12.11 -13.13
C VAL A 322 19.17 11.96 -13.38
N ALA A 323 18.52 12.97 -13.95
CA ALA A 323 17.10 12.88 -14.27
C ALA A 323 16.77 11.73 -15.23
N GLN A 324 17.62 11.46 -16.23
CA GLN A 324 17.46 10.32 -17.14
C GLN A 324 17.60 8.98 -16.41
N ALA A 325 18.56 8.86 -15.51
CA ALA A 325 18.74 7.66 -14.68
C ALA A 325 17.50 7.40 -13.82
N ASP A 326 16.97 8.44 -13.18
CA ASP A 326 15.75 8.38 -12.37
C ASP A 326 14.54 7.96 -13.20
N TRP A 327 14.38 8.53 -14.39
CA TRP A 327 13.30 8.16 -15.30
C TRP A 327 13.36 6.68 -15.69
N ILE A 328 14.53 6.19 -16.08
CA ILE A 328 14.75 4.79 -16.44
C ILE A 328 14.44 3.88 -15.24
N LEU A 329 14.89 4.26 -14.05
CA LEU A 329 14.65 3.52 -12.82
C LEU A 329 13.14 3.39 -12.53
N LEU A 330 12.40 4.50 -12.60
CA LEU A 330 10.96 4.51 -12.36
C LEU A 330 10.17 3.72 -13.43
N CYS A 331 10.54 3.85 -14.71
CA CYS A 331 9.92 3.08 -15.79
C CYS A 331 10.14 1.56 -15.64
N ARG A 332 11.28 1.14 -15.10
CA ARG A 332 11.55 -0.27 -14.79
C ARG A 332 10.73 -0.77 -13.60
N GLN A 333 10.35 0.10 -12.69
CA GLN A 333 9.59 -0.22 -11.48
C GLN A 333 8.09 0.04 -11.68
N ARG A 334 7.42 -0.74 -12.55
CA ARG A 334 5.96 -0.60 -12.84
C ARG A 334 5.09 -0.52 -11.59
N ARG A 335 5.52 -1.13 -10.50
CA ARG A 335 4.84 -1.08 -9.21
C ARG A 335 4.76 0.34 -8.64
N ARG A 336 5.77 1.19 -8.88
CA ARG A 336 5.77 2.59 -8.44
C ARG A 336 4.75 3.42 -9.21
N LEU A 337 4.64 3.18 -10.52
CA LEU A 337 3.61 3.81 -11.34
C LEU A 337 2.21 3.40 -10.89
N LEU A 338 2.02 2.11 -10.54
CA LEU A 338 0.75 1.64 -9.96
C LEU A 338 0.47 2.31 -8.61
N GLN A 339 1.48 2.49 -7.75
CA GLN A 339 1.34 3.20 -6.47
C GLN A 339 0.92 4.67 -6.68
N MET A 340 1.46 5.36 -7.68
CA MET A 340 1.00 6.70 -8.07
C MET A 340 -0.47 6.69 -8.51
N GLY A 341 -0.87 5.70 -9.31
CA GLY A 341 -2.27 5.51 -9.72
C GLY A 341 -3.21 5.28 -8.55
N VAL A 342 -2.79 4.50 -7.55
CA VAL A 342 -3.56 4.31 -6.31
C VAL A 342 -3.67 5.62 -5.52
N GLY A 343 -2.57 6.38 -5.42
CA GLY A 343 -2.61 7.70 -4.81
C GLY A 343 -3.59 8.63 -5.53
N LEU A 344 -3.63 8.60 -6.86
CA LEU A 344 -4.59 9.35 -7.66
C LEU A 344 -6.04 8.89 -7.38
N ALA A 345 -6.29 7.60 -7.32
CA ALA A 345 -7.62 7.06 -7.01
C ALA A 345 -8.08 7.48 -5.59
N ILE A 346 -7.19 7.43 -4.59
CA ILE A 346 -7.49 7.88 -3.22
C ILE A 346 -7.84 9.38 -3.21
N ALA A 347 -7.15 10.20 -4.00
CA ALA A 347 -7.44 11.62 -4.10
C ALA A 347 -8.76 11.88 -4.86
N MET A 348 -8.96 11.21 -5.99
CA MET A 348 -10.07 11.51 -6.91
C MET A 348 -11.42 10.94 -6.46
N LEU A 349 -11.46 9.74 -5.88
CA LEU A 349 -12.72 9.10 -5.52
C LEU A 349 -13.57 9.96 -4.55
N PRO A 350 -13.02 10.56 -3.48
CA PRO A 350 -13.77 11.50 -2.65
C PRO A 350 -14.17 12.78 -3.40
N LEU A 351 -13.37 13.24 -4.36
CA LEU A 351 -13.67 14.45 -5.15
C LEU A 351 -14.81 14.21 -6.15
N LEU A 352 -14.91 13.01 -6.71
CA LEU A 352 -15.94 12.61 -7.66
C LEU A 352 -17.26 12.23 -6.99
N SER A 353 -17.24 11.92 -5.68
CA SER A 353 -18.43 11.58 -4.91
C SER A 353 -19.06 12.81 -4.30
N GLY A 354 -20.26 13.17 -4.76
CA GLY A 354 -21.04 14.27 -4.18
C GLY A 354 -21.49 14.06 -2.73
N ALA A 355 -21.42 12.82 -2.23
CA ALA A 355 -21.81 12.47 -0.87
C ALA A 355 -20.71 12.73 0.18
N VAL A 356 -19.46 13.02 -0.25
CA VAL A 356 -18.31 13.17 0.65
C VAL A 356 -18.09 14.64 1.00
N GLY A 357 -18.01 14.94 2.31
CA GLY A 357 -17.77 16.28 2.82
C GLY A 357 -16.39 16.84 2.43
N ALA A 358 -16.29 18.17 2.32
CA ALA A 358 -15.07 18.86 1.92
C ALA A 358 -13.82 18.52 2.75
N PRO A 359 -13.87 18.37 4.10
CA PRO A 359 -12.70 17.98 4.88
C PRO A 359 -12.14 16.60 4.49
N LEU A 360 -13.02 15.61 4.23
CA LEU A 360 -12.57 14.28 3.83
C LEU A 360 -11.99 14.28 2.41
N ARG A 361 -12.51 15.14 1.52
CA ARG A 361 -11.91 15.38 0.20
C ARG A 361 -10.49 15.95 0.32
N ALA A 362 -10.27 16.94 1.20
CA ALA A 362 -8.94 17.50 1.46
C ALA A 362 -7.97 16.45 2.01
N VAL A 363 -8.41 15.66 3.00
CA VAL A 363 -7.61 14.56 3.58
C VAL A 363 -7.30 13.51 2.52
N GLY A 364 -8.27 13.11 1.69
CA GLY A 364 -8.07 12.17 0.58
C GLY A 364 -7.02 12.68 -0.41
N TYR A 365 -7.06 13.96 -0.76
CA TYR A 365 -6.04 14.61 -1.61
C TYR A 365 -4.64 14.55 -1.00
N LEU A 366 -4.50 14.89 0.30
CA LEU A 366 -3.21 14.87 1.00
C LEU A 366 -2.64 13.46 1.12
N ILE A 367 -3.46 12.49 1.51
CA ILE A 367 -3.04 11.08 1.62
C ILE A 367 -2.68 10.51 0.23
N GLY A 368 -3.52 10.76 -0.77
CA GLY A 368 -3.26 10.30 -2.14
C GLY A 368 -1.98 10.90 -2.71
N GLY A 369 -1.77 12.20 -2.52
CA GLY A 369 -0.55 12.90 -2.91
C GLY A 369 0.68 12.37 -2.17
N TRP A 370 0.58 12.11 -0.87
CA TRP A 370 1.66 11.51 -0.09
C TRP A 370 2.06 10.12 -0.61
N ILE A 371 1.07 9.25 -0.88
CA ILE A 371 1.31 7.92 -1.44
C ILE A 371 1.99 8.00 -2.81
N ALA A 372 1.53 8.91 -3.68
CA ALA A 372 2.14 9.16 -4.98
C ALA A 372 3.57 9.70 -4.85
N THR A 373 3.79 10.63 -3.93
CA THR A 373 5.11 11.21 -3.64
C THR A 373 6.11 10.15 -3.16
N LEU A 374 5.70 9.23 -2.28
CA LEU A 374 6.55 8.13 -1.84
C LEU A 374 6.96 7.19 -2.99
N ALA A 375 6.16 7.11 -4.05
CA ALA A 375 6.52 6.33 -5.24
C ALA A 375 7.63 7.01 -6.05
N VAL A 376 7.53 8.31 -6.29
CA VAL A 376 8.53 9.07 -7.06
C VAL A 376 9.79 9.44 -6.25
N ALA A 377 9.76 9.30 -4.93
CA ALA A 377 10.91 9.50 -4.04
C ALA A 377 11.93 8.35 -4.09
N GLU A 378 11.64 7.27 -4.80
CA GLU A 378 12.50 6.07 -4.81
C GLU A 378 13.91 6.31 -5.33
N PRO A 379 14.15 7.07 -6.44
CA PRO A 379 15.49 7.37 -6.89
C PRO A 379 16.33 8.11 -5.83
N ALA A 380 15.76 9.16 -5.23
CA ALA A 380 16.40 9.92 -4.16
C ALA A 380 16.71 9.04 -2.93
N ARG A 381 15.85 8.05 -2.64
CA ARG A 381 16.06 7.09 -1.57
C ARG A 381 17.20 6.13 -1.87
N GLN A 382 17.32 5.66 -3.11
CA GLN A 382 18.44 4.83 -3.54
C GLN A 382 19.74 5.60 -3.52
N ALA A 383 19.76 6.84 -4.02
CA ALA A 383 20.91 7.73 -3.97
C ALA A 383 21.37 8.00 -2.52
N TRP A 384 20.47 8.05 -1.57
CA TRP A 384 20.83 8.19 -0.15
C TRP A 384 21.48 6.92 0.42
N PHE A 385 21.05 5.72 0.00
CA PHE A 385 21.63 4.45 0.46
C PHE A 385 22.99 4.15 -0.19
N ASP A 386 23.13 4.46 -1.47
CA ASP A 386 24.34 4.28 -2.24
C ASP A 386 24.78 5.65 -2.78
N GLY A 387 25.41 6.42 -1.91
CA GLY A 387 25.87 7.78 -2.24
C GLY A 387 27.12 7.80 -3.14
N GLY A 388 27.76 6.64 -3.37
CA GLY A 388 28.99 6.55 -4.18
C GLY A 388 28.83 7.09 -5.60
N PRO A 389 27.81 6.69 -6.37
CA PRO A 389 27.55 7.22 -7.70
C PRO A 389 27.36 8.74 -7.72
N ASP A 390 26.60 9.28 -6.74
CA ASP A 390 26.33 10.73 -6.65
C ASP A 390 27.58 11.52 -6.27
N ALA A 391 28.41 11.00 -5.36
CA ALA A 391 29.65 11.61 -4.94
C ALA A 391 30.72 11.61 -6.03
N SER A 392 30.61 10.74 -7.03
CA SER A 392 31.59 10.65 -8.15
C SER A 392 31.43 11.79 -9.17
N TRP A 393 30.33 12.55 -9.15
CA TRP A 393 30.12 13.64 -10.09
C TRP A 393 30.97 14.87 -9.75
N PRO A 394 31.71 15.46 -10.72
CA PRO A 394 32.58 16.62 -10.49
C PRO A 394 31.76 17.94 -10.46
N VAL A 395 30.70 17.98 -9.65
CA VAL A 395 29.80 19.13 -9.47
C VAL A 395 29.41 19.27 -8.00
N ALA A 396 28.88 20.43 -7.63
CA ALA A 396 28.38 20.63 -6.27
C ALA A 396 27.22 19.67 -5.94
N PRO A 397 27.14 19.09 -4.72
CA PRO A 397 26.14 18.09 -4.33
C PRO A 397 24.69 18.55 -4.55
N TRP A 398 24.42 19.85 -4.41
CA TRP A 398 23.08 20.40 -4.65
C TRP A 398 22.64 20.28 -6.11
N VAL A 399 23.58 20.27 -7.09
CA VAL A 399 23.26 20.07 -8.52
C VAL A 399 22.76 18.65 -8.76
N VAL A 400 23.40 17.65 -8.16
CA VAL A 400 22.97 16.26 -8.26
C VAL A 400 21.58 16.10 -7.64
N ARG A 401 21.36 16.66 -6.45
CA ARG A 401 20.04 16.64 -5.80
C ARG A 401 18.97 17.37 -6.62
N ALA A 402 19.31 18.47 -7.27
CA ALA A 402 18.41 19.15 -8.20
C ALA A 402 18.07 18.27 -9.42
N GLY A 403 19.00 17.40 -9.85
CA GLY A 403 18.72 16.40 -10.88
C GLY A 403 17.61 15.43 -10.46
N HIS A 404 17.67 14.91 -9.22
CA HIS A 404 16.64 14.04 -8.64
C HIS A 404 15.30 14.74 -8.41
N LEU A 405 15.21 16.07 -8.52
CA LEU A 405 13.95 16.83 -8.42
C LEU A 405 13.15 16.79 -9.73
N LEU A 406 13.81 16.74 -10.89
CA LEU A 406 13.15 16.98 -12.18
C LEU A 406 12.08 15.92 -12.51
N VAL A 407 12.40 14.66 -12.37
CA VAL A 407 11.43 13.59 -12.69
C VAL A 407 10.25 13.58 -11.73
N PRO A 408 10.43 13.67 -10.40
CA PRO A 408 9.34 13.91 -9.47
C PRO A 408 8.50 15.15 -9.82
N ALA A 409 9.12 16.26 -10.21
CA ALA A 409 8.40 17.49 -10.56
C ALA A 409 7.45 17.29 -11.75
N VAL A 410 7.93 16.67 -12.83
CA VAL A 410 7.12 16.38 -14.02
C VAL A 410 5.98 15.42 -13.69
N LEU A 411 6.28 14.30 -13.01
CA LEU A 411 5.28 13.29 -12.69
C LEU A 411 4.22 13.81 -11.70
N MET A 412 4.63 14.56 -10.68
CA MET A 412 3.69 15.11 -9.69
C MET A 412 2.91 16.31 -10.24
N SER A 413 3.45 17.07 -11.22
CA SER A 413 2.67 18.06 -11.95
C SER A 413 1.56 17.41 -12.78
N ALA A 414 1.88 16.32 -13.48
CA ALA A 414 0.87 15.55 -14.20
C ALA A 414 -0.17 14.93 -13.24
N TRP A 415 0.27 14.39 -12.10
CA TRP A 415 -0.61 13.87 -11.06
C TRP A 415 -1.53 14.96 -10.50
N SER A 416 -1.00 16.16 -10.23
CA SER A 416 -1.77 17.30 -9.71
C SER A 416 -2.78 17.80 -10.74
N LEU A 417 -2.42 17.87 -12.02
CA LEU A 417 -3.35 18.19 -13.10
C LEU A 417 -4.52 17.20 -13.17
N LEU A 418 -4.22 15.91 -13.12
CA LEU A 418 -5.24 14.85 -13.14
C LEU A 418 -6.13 14.91 -11.89
N SER A 419 -5.56 15.09 -10.70
CA SER A 419 -6.33 15.14 -9.45
C SER A 419 -7.22 16.38 -9.33
N LEU A 420 -6.85 17.51 -9.97
CA LEU A 420 -7.65 18.72 -10.03
C LEU A 420 -8.57 18.79 -11.27
N ALA A 421 -8.57 17.77 -12.13
CA ALA A 421 -9.42 17.75 -13.32
C ALA A 421 -10.92 17.97 -13.03
N PRO A 422 -11.52 17.45 -11.95
CA PRO A 422 -12.91 17.75 -11.61
C PRO A 422 -13.15 19.24 -11.35
N ALA A 423 -12.22 19.91 -10.66
CA ALA A 423 -12.29 21.36 -10.42
C ALA A 423 -12.16 22.16 -11.71
N MET A 424 -11.25 21.73 -12.60
CA MET A 424 -11.09 22.36 -13.92
C MET A 424 -12.34 22.20 -14.79
N ALA A 425 -12.95 21.03 -14.78
CA ALA A 425 -14.18 20.74 -15.53
C ALA A 425 -15.35 21.63 -15.06
N ALA A 426 -15.51 21.80 -13.74
CA ALA A 426 -16.53 22.66 -13.17
C ALA A 426 -16.36 24.14 -13.58
N LEU A 427 -15.12 24.65 -13.53
CA LEU A 427 -14.81 26.02 -13.94
C LEU A 427 -14.93 26.21 -15.45
N GLY A 428 -14.56 25.23 -16.25
CA GLY A 428 -14.72 25.24 -17.71
C GLY A 428 -16.19 25.28 -18.11
N ALA A 429 -17.04 24.49 -17.46
CA ALA A 429 -18.49 24.49 -17.68
C ALA A 429 -19.16 25.84 -17.32
N ALA A 430 -18.61 26.54 -16.30
CA ALA A 430 -19.04 27.88 -15.91
C ALA A 430 -18.44 29.00 -16.77
N ALA A 431 -17.70 28.68 -17.84
CA ALA A 431 -16.93 29.64 -18.67
C ALA A 431 -15.99 30.57 -17.87
N ALA A 432 -15.51 30.11 -16.72
CA ALA A 432 -14.67 30.86 -15.79
C ALA A 432 -13.16 30.71 -16.14
N TRP A 433 -12.74 31.18 -17.32
CA TRP A 433 -11.39 30.97 -17.87
C TRP A 433 -10.25 31.45 -16.97
N LYS A 434 -10.46 32.58 -16.25
CA LYS A 434 -9.46 33.06 -15.27
C LYS A 434 -9.26 32.04 -14.13
N GLY A 435 -10.36 31.48 -13.60
CA GLY A 435 -10.32 30.46 -12.56
C GLY A 435 -9.63 29.19 -13.06
N LEU A 436 -9.93 28.77 -14.29
CA LEU A 436 -9.29 27.60 -14.92
C LEU A 436 -7.77 27.80 -15.03
N ALA A 437 -7.32 28.95 -15.54
CA ALA A 437 -5.89 29.26 -15.65
C ALA A 437 -5.18 29.24 -14.28
N ILE A 438 -5.82 29.74 -13.23
CA ILE A 438 -5.28 29.71 -11.86
C ILE A 438 -5.18 28.27 -11.36
N VAL A 439 -6.19 27.42 -11.59
CA VAL A 439 -6.15 26.01 -11.15
C VAL A 439 -5.07 25.23 -11.89
N VAL A 440 -4.89 25.47 -13.20
CA VAL A 440 -3.79 24.85 -13.96
C VAL A 440 -2.42 25.29 -13.43
N ALA A 441 -2.23 26.60 -13.20
CA ALA A 441 -0.99 27.10 -12.61
C ALA A 441 -0.76 26.53 -11.20
N LEU A 442 -1.81 26.46 -10.39
CA LEU A 442 -1.78 25.87 -9.05
C LEU A 442 -1.38 24.38 -9.09
N ALA A 443 -1.90 23.61 -10.05
CA ALA A 443 -1.54 22.20 -10.25
C ALA A 443 -0.06 22.06 -10.61
N LEU A 444 0.46 22.87 -11.51
CA LEU A 444 1.87 22.83 -11.92
C LEU A 444 2.80 23.21 -10.75
N VAL A 445 2.49 24.28 -10.04
CA VAL A 445 3.29 24.74 -8.89
C VAL A 445 3.23 23.73 -7.74
N SER A 446 2.07 23.10 -7.50
CA SER A 446 1.97 22.05 -6.49
C SER A 446 2.76 20.81 -6.84
N GLY A 447 2.89 20.47 -8.13
CA GLY A 447 3.74 19.37 -8.58
C GLY A 447 5.20 19.57 -8.17
N TRP A 448 5.72 20.78 -8.25
CA TRP A 448 7.06 21.12 -7.76
C TRP A 448 7.15 21.04 -6.23
N ALA A 449 6.13 21.48 -5.51
CA ALA A 449 6.06 21.34 -4.06
C ALA A 449 6.10 19.85 -3.65
N TRP A 450 5.29 19.00 -4.30
CA TRP A 450 5.32 17.54 -4.08
C TRP A 450 6.68 16.91 -4.42
N ALA A 451 7.37 17.41 -5.45
CA ALA A 451 8.72 16.96 -5.78
C ALA A 451 9.73 17.31 -4.67
N GLY A 452 9.63 18.49 -4.08
CA GLY A 452 10.41 18.88 -2.91
C GLY A 452 10.14 17.95 -1.71
N VAL A 453 8.86 17.61 -1.47
CA VAL A 453 8.45 16.60 -0.47
C VAL A 453 9.10 15.25 -0.78
N ALA A 454 9.13 14.82 -2.06
CA ALA A 454 9.75 13.57 -2.48
C ALA A 454 11.24 13.54 -2.14
N LEU A 455 11.97 14.59 -2.47
CA LEU A 455 13.38 14.71 -2.12
C LEU A 455 13.61 14.63 -0.61
N ARG A 456 12.88 15.45 0.16
CA ARG A 456 13.01 15.48 1.62
C ARG A 456 12.73 14.12 2.25
N SER A 457 11.72 13.41 1.77
CA SER A 457 11.40 12.06 2.25
C SER A 457 12.41 11.00 1.79
N GLY A 458 12.96 11.15 0.59
CA GLY A 458 13.99 10.27 0.02
C GLY A 458 15.30 10.34 0.78
N TYR A 459 15.81 11.55 1.00
CA TYR A 459 17.06 11.82 1.73
C TYR A 459 16.91 11.86 3.25
N ARG A 460 15.84 11.29 3.81
CA ARG A 460 15.64 11.20 5.25
C ARG A 460 16.71 10.31 5.89
N GLU A 461 17.33 10.78 6.97
CA GLU A 461 18.28 10.00 7.76
C GLU A 461 17.65 8.74 8.36
N MET A 462 18.45 7.71 8.62
CA MET A 462 17.96 6.55 9.37
C MET A 462 17.69 6.95 10.82
N PRO A 463 16.65 6.38 11.46
CA PRO A 463 16.44 6.57 12.88
C PRO A 463 17.64 6.06 13.67
N ASP A 464 18.10 6.86 14.62
CA ASP A 464 19.09 6.39 15.58
C ASP A 464 18.39 5.52 16.64
N PHE A 465 18.45 4.21 16.45
CA PHE A 465 17.86 3.26 17.39
C PHE A 465 18.67 3.14 18.70
N ALA A 466 19.91 3.67 18.74
CA ALA A 466 20.72 3.73 19.95
C ALA A 466 20.30 4.89 20.87
N ALA A 467 19.57 5.88 20.38
CA ALA A 467 19.12 7.04 21.16
C ALA A 467 18.09 6.70 22.26
N GLY A 468 17.69 5.43 22.38
CA GLY A 468 16.72 4.99 23.39
C GLY A 468 15.28 5.43 23.08
N LEU A 469 14.39 5.16 24.04
CA LEU A 469 12.97 5.51 23.93
C LEU A 469 12.76 6.97 24.36
N ILE A 470 11.96 7.71 23.59
CA ILE A 470 11.60 9.09 23.90
C ILE A 470 10.37 9.07 24.82
N ALA A 471 10.49 9.64 26.02
CA ALA A 471 9.37 9.77 26.94
C ALA A 471 8.32 10.75 26.35
N SER A 472 7.07 10.34 26.29
CA SER A 472 5.93 11.17 25.89
C SER A 472 4.79 11.03 26.89
N PRO A 473 3.84 11.97 26.94
CA PRO A 473 2.66 11.84 27.79
C PRO A 473 1.80 10.60 27.48
N MET A 474 1.95 10.02 26.29
CA MET A 474 1.25 8.80 25.87
C MET A 474 2.08 7.52 26.06
N GLY A 475 3.23 7.60 26.74
CA GLY A 475 4.17 6.51 26.95
C GLY A 475 5.49 6.71 26.21
N SER A 476 6.36 5.70 26.24
CA SER A 476 7.66 5.74 25.56
C SER A 476 7.51 5.45 24.06
N LEU A 477 7.99 6.38 23.23
CA LEU A 477 7.96 6.28 21.77
C LEU A 477 9.35 5.92 21.23
N PRO A 478 9.44 4.96 20.28
CA PRO A 478 10.67 4.74 19.53
C PRO A 478 11.07 6.00 18.73
N PRO A 479 12.36 6.34 18.64
CA PRO A 479 12.82 7.54 17.91
C PRO A 479 12.41 7.54 16.43
N GLY A 480 12.28 6.36 15.83
CA GLY A 480 11.80 6.20 14.45
C GLY A 480 10.39 6.74 14.19
N VAL A 481 9.50 6.72 15.21
CA VAL A 481 8.14 7.27 15.08
C VAL A 481 8.18 8.77 14.89
N LEU A 482 8.94 9.47 15.73
CA LEU A 482 9.06 10.93 15.65
C LEU A 482 9.67 11.34 14.30
N GLN A 483 10.72 10.66 13.84
CA GLN A 483 11.31 10.92 12.54
C GLN A 483 10.35 10.62 11.38
N MET A 484 9.55 9.57 11.47
CA MET A 484 8.53 9.25 10.46
C MET A 484 7.47 10.35 10.35
N LEU A 485 7.10 10.97 11.48
CA LEU A 485 6.09 12.02 11.53
C LEU A 485 6.64 13.41 11.13
N THR A 486 7.92 13.68 11.44
CA THR A 486 8.51 15.01 11.25
C THR A 486 9.31 15.16 9.95
N GLN A 487 9.75 14.06 9.33
CA GLN A 487 10.55 14.13 8.10
C GLN A 487 9.77 13.58 6.89
N GLY A 488 8.98 14.44 6.29
CA GLY A 488 8.14 14.15 5.13
C GLY A 488 6.73 14.69 5.28
N PRO A 489 5.92 14.24 6.27
CA PRO A 489 4.58 14.82 6.51
C PRO A 489 4.58 16.31 6.86
N ASP A 490 5.63 16.81 7.53
CA ASP A 490 5.84 18.24 7.75
C ASP A 490 5.85 19.04 6.44
N ALA A 491 6.59 18.54 5.46
CA ALA A 491 6.67 19.16 4.14
C ALA A 491 5.36 19.02 3.33
N VAL A 492 4.58 17.95 3.56
CA VAL A 492 3.24 17.80 2.95
C VAL A 492 2.31 18.91 3.42
N VAL A 493 2.28 19.18 4.73
CA VAL A 493 1.42 20.24 5.29
C VAL A 493 1.80 21.60 4.69
N VAL A 494 3.09 21.90 4.65
CA VAL A 494 3.56 23.20 4.09
C VAL A 494 3.30 23.25 2.57
N GLY A 495 3.64 22.19 1.82
CA GLY A 495 3.67 22.23 0.36
C GLY A 495 2.33 21.93 -0.32
N ALA A 496 1.36 21.32 0.35
CA ALA A 496 0.16 20.82 -0.31
C ALA A 496 -1.17 21.27 0.31
N LEU A 497 -1.16 21.90 1.50
CA LEU A 497 -2.39 22.28 2.19
C LEU A 497 -3.24 23.23 1.37
N THR A 498 -2.63 24.26 0.77
CA THR A 498 -3.34 25.27 -0.03
C THR A 498 -4.09 24.62 -1.20
N VAL A 499 -3.43 23.71 -1.91
CA VAL A 499 -4.03 22.97 -3.03
C VAL A 499 -5.12 22.03 -2.56
N ALA A 500 -4.92 21.36 -1.41
CA ALA A 500 -5.95 20.49 -0.83
C ALA A 500 -7.24 21.25 -0.48
N LEU A 501 -7.12 22.48 0.00
CA LEU A 501 -8.28 23.35 0.26
C LEU A 501 -9.02 23.72 -1.03
N VAL A 502 -8.30 24.01 -2.11
CA VAL A 502 -8.91 24.27 -3.42
C VAL A 502 -9.51 22.99 -4.01
N ALA A 503 -8.79 21.88 -3.98
CA ALA A 503 -9.27 20.59 -4.48
C ALA A 503 -10.56 20.14 -3.79
N SER A 504 -10.67 20.37 -2.48
CA SER A 504 -11.86 20.01 -1.70
C SER A 504 -13.05 20.97 -1.88
N GLY A 505 -12.85 22.12 -2.52
CA GLY A 505 -13.87 23.17 -2.65
C GLY A 505 -14.06 24.04 -1.40
N ILE A 506 -13.17 23.93 -0.39
CA ILE A 506 -13.16 24.81 0.78
C ILE A 506 -12.73 26.23 0.40
N ALA A 507 -11.74 26.35 -0.48
CA ALA A 507 -11.20 27.61 -0.94
C ALA A 507 -11.43 27.82 -2.44
N VAL A 508 -11.71 29.07 -2.81
CA VAL A 508 -11.82 29.51 -4.22
C VAL A 508 -10.42 29.72 -4.78
N PRO A 509 -10.11 29.26 -6.00
CA PRO A 509 -8.82 29.52 -6.63
C PRO A 509 -8.63 31.01 -6.91
N THR A 510 -7.67 31.62 -6.22
CA THR A 510 -7.31 33.03 -6.37
C THR A 510 -5.82 33.20 -6.68
N THR A 511 -5.44 34.35 -7.24
CA THR A 511 -4.03 34.68 -7.47
C THR A 511 -3.22 34.74 -6.16
N MET A 512 -3.86 35.13 -5.07
CA MET A 512 -3.24 35.14 -3.74
C MET A 512 -2.88 33.72 -3.30
N LEU A 513 -3.81 32.75 -3.44
CA LEU A 513 -3.55 31.34 -3.10
C LEU A 513 -2.46 30.74 -4.00
N LEU A 514 -2.41 31.12 -5.28
CA LEU A 514 -1.32 30.75 -6.17
C LEU A 514 0.03 31.26 -5.68
N GLY A 515 0.08 32.53 -5.24
CA GLY A 515 1.29 33.11 -4.64
C GLY A 515 1.74 32.41 -3.36
N ILE A 516 0.80 32.10 -2.47
CA ILE A 516 1.07 31.36 -1.23
C ILE A 516 1.61 29.95 -1.59
N GLN A 517 0.98 29.25 -2.54
CA GLN A 517 1.43 27.94 -2.99
C GLN A 517 2.82 27.99 -3.62
N ALA A 518 3.11 29.00 -4.41
CA ALA A 518 4.43 29.18 -5.02
C ALA A 518 5.51 29.42 -3.96
N ALA A 519 5.26 30.26 -2.97
CA ALA A 519 6.17 30.50 -1.86
C ALA A 519 6.39 29.23 -1.02
N ALA A 520 5.32 28.53 -0.65
CA ALA A 520 5.39 27.28 0.09
C ALA A 520 6.14 26.18 -0.70
N GLY A 521 5.86 26.06 -2.00
CA GLY A 521 6.57 25.14 -2.89
C GLY A 521 8.07 25.45 -2.98
N ALA A 522 8.45 26.71 -3.11
CA ALA A 522 9.85 27.14 -3.11
C ALA A 522 10.57 26.76 -1.80
N VAL A 523 9.92 26.97 -0.65
CA VAL A 523 10.47 26.59 0.66
C VAL A 523 10.70 25.08 0.72
N VAL A 524 9.72 24.27 0.31
CA VAL A 524 9.81 22.80 0.36
C VAL A 524 10.87 22.27 -0.62
N VAL A 525 10.97 22.86 -1.82
CA VAL A 525 12.03 22.51 -2.78
C VAL A 525 13.41 22.85 -2.21
N MET A 526 13.57 24.04 -1.62
CA MET A 526 14.84 24.41 -0.97
C MET A 526 15.19 23.45 0.18
N TRP A 527 14.22 23.02 0.97
CA TRP A 527 14.43 22.01 2.01
C TRP A 527 14.91 20.67 1.44
N GLY A 528 14.31 20.23 0.33
CA GLY A 528 14.70 18.98 -0.34
C GLY A 528 16.11 19.02 -0.93
N VAL A 529 16.47 20.15 -1.54
CA VAL A 529 17.77 20.32 -2.24
C VAL A 529 18.91 20.65 -1.28
N ARG A 530 18.66 21.32 -0.13
CA ARG A 530 19.70 21.63 0.85
C ARG A 530 20.34 20.35 1.39
N THR A 531 21.64 20.28 1.26
CA THR A 531 22.43 19.17 1.81
C THR A 531 22.72 19.42 3.27
N ASN A 532 22.39 18.50 4.16
CA ASN A 532 23.05 18.46 5.46
C ASN A 532 24.53 18.17 5.25
N ARG A 533 25.41 19.09 5.67
CA ARG A 533 26.89 18.99 5.53
C ARG A 533 27.52 17.78 6.24
N ARG A 534 26.72 16.98 6.97
CA ARG A 534 27.16 15.81 7.74
C ARG A 534 27.14 14.48 6.94
N ALA A 535 26.82 14.49 5.65
CA ALA A 535 26.63 13.26 4.88
C ALA A 535 27.80 12.95 3.91
N PHE A 536 28.96 13.63 4.03
CA PHE A 536 30.18 13.30 3.28
C PHE A 536 31.39 13.46 4.16
#